data_33add32ef4180ee394677cfc704bdf70
#
_entry.id   33add32ef4180ee394677cfc704bdf70
#
_cell.length_a   1.000
_cell.length_b   1.000
_cell.length_c   1.000
_cell.angle_alpha   90.00
_cell.angle_beta   90.00
_cell.angle_gamma   90.00
#
_symmetry.space_group_name_H-M   'P 1'
#
loop_
_entity.id
_entity.type
_entity.pdbx_description
1 polymer ?
#
loop_
_entity_poly.entity_id
_entity_poly.type
_entity_poly.pdbx_seq_one_letter_code
_entity_poly.pdbx_strand_id
1 'polypeptide(L)'
;MMNSDQNPKAPAYLIDASIYIFQAHFSPYIECYDTDGEDLSALYGFSQFLIQFLRREKPQIIAIAMDNSLFCGFRHELCDYYKSNRELPDENLARQLAACARLCEIMGLASFSSRKYEADDIIGTLARRLREDGDFSKQPPSRIGIVTRDKDLAQVLKNDAEFVWDYQNNRKRFSKDIFHHMGVYPAQIPDYLGLVGDAVDNITGVPGVGPVKGKCLLKEFEDMDAIYRNIGRIANLTLRGAAKLGQLLDEYKEQAYLSKQLATIVDDVEDETESFSVIPLDALARKKADPNRLANLFADEKFDTRFSDSMVNVLLKLNESIQ
;
A
#
# COMPACT_ATOMS: atom_id res chain seq x y z
N MET A 1 34.26 26.29 3.14
CA MET A 1 34.21 25.42 1.93
C MET A 1 33.04 24.47 2.14
N MET A 2 31.89 24.78 1.54
CA MET A 2 30.72 23.91 1.55
C MET A 2 30.97 22.80 0.56
N ASN A 3 30.93 21.54 1.02
CA ASN A 3 31.00 20.36 0.16
C ASN A 3 29.74 20.27 -0.69
N SER A 4 29.88 20.58 -1.97
CA SER A 4 28.83 20.68 -2.98
C SER A 4 28.58 19.40 -3.76
N ASP A 5 28.71 18.22 -3.15
CA ASP A 5 28.48 16.94 -3.86
C ASP A 5 27.60 15.96 -3.08
N GLN A 6 26.45 16.45 -2.58
CA GLN A 6 25.37 15.54 -2.20
C GLN A 6 24.22 15.69 -3.21
N ASN A 7 24.34 14.96 -4.30
CA ASN A 7 23.18 14.68 -5.14
C ASN A 7 22.10 14.05 -4.25
N PRO A 8 20.87 14.58 -4.20
CA PRO A 8 19.84 14.02 -3.33
C PRO A 8 19.63 12.54 -3.67
N LYS A 9 19.84 11.68 -2.68
CA LYS A 9 19.69 10.24 -2.86
C LYS A 9 18.30 9.92 -3.40
N ALA A 10 18.24 8.94 -4.30
CA ALA A 10 16.98 8.43 -4.81
C ALA A 10 16.08 7.95 -3.68
N PRO A 11 14.76 8.17 -3.75
CA PRO A 11 13.82 7.62 -2.79
C PRO A 11 13.88 6.09 -2.74
N ALA A 12 13.60 5.52 -1.55
CA ALA A 12 13.16 4.13 -1.46
C ALA A 12 11.69 4.06 -1.88
N TYR A 13 11.32 3.07 -2.68
CA TYR A 13 9.94 2.89 -3.12
C TYR A 13 9.35 1.60 -2.56
N LEU A 14 8.17 1.73 -1.95
CA LEU A 14 7.35 0.61 -1.49
C LEU A 14 6.08 0.60 -2.35
N ILE A 15 5.86 -0.49 -3.06
CA ILE A 15 4.79 -0.60 -4.05
C ILE A 15 3.71 -1.55 -3.55
N ASP A 16 2.49 -1.04 -3.46
CA ASP A 16 1.28 -1.84 -3.33
C ASP A 16 0.93 -2.42 -4.72
N ALA A 17 1.33 -3.67 -4.95
CA ALA A 17 1.20 -4.30 -6.25
C ALA A 17 -0.25 -4.63 -6.59
N SER A 18 -1.03 -5.04 -5.59
CA SER A 18 -2.40 -5.52 -5.78
C SER A 18 -3.25 -4.50 -6.51
N ILE A 19 -3.13 -3.22 -6.16
CA ILE A 19 -3.85 -2.13 -6.84
C ILE A 19 -3.54 -2.07 -8.34
N TYR A 20 -2.28 -2.21 -8.75
CA TYR A 20 -1.88 -2.13 -10.16
C TYR A 20 -2.25 -3.38 -10.94
N ILE A 21 -2.19 -4.56 -10.30
CA ILE A 21 -2.60 -5.84 -10.90
C ILE A 21 -4.10 -5.86 -11.14
N PHE A 22 -4.91 -5.55 -10.11
CA PHE A 22 -6.38 -5.53 -10.24
C PHE A 22 -6.84 -4.42 -11.17
N GLN A 23 -6.17 -3.26 -11.16
CA GLN A 23 -6.48 -2.20 -12.12
C GLN A 23 -6.25 -2.63 -13.56
N ALA A 24 -5.19 -3.38 -13.84
CA ALA A 24 -4.95 -3.91 -15.18
C ALA A 24 -6.02 -4.94 -15.57
N HIS A 25 -6.35 -5.84 -14.65
CA HIS A 25 -7.38 -6.87 -14.87
C HIS A 25 -8.75 -6.29 -15.19
N PHE A 26 -9.20 -5.27 -14.43
CA PHE A 26 -10.53 -4.67 -14.62
C PHE A 26 -10.54 -3.48 -15.61
N SER A 27 -9.42 -3.18 -16.24
CA SER A 27 -9.35 -2.05 -17.18
C SER A 27 -9.97 -2.40 -18.52
N PRO A 28 -10.94 -1.62 -19.01
CA PRO A 28 -11.48 -1.83 -20.37
C PRO A 28 -10.50 -1.41 -21.47
N TYR A 29 -9.34 -0.88 -21.12
CA TYR A 29 -8.30 -0.41 -22.05
C TYR A 29 -7.08 -1.32 -22.10
N ILE A 30 -7.03 -2.33 -21.26
CA ILE A 30 -5.96 -3.31 -21.22
C ILE A 30 -6.57 -4.66 -21.58
N GLU A 31 -6.31 -5.10 -22.79
CA GLU A 31 -6.74 -6.40 -23.29
C GLU A 31 -5.52 -7.17 -23.77
N CYS A 32 -5.25 -8.28 -23.15
CA CYS A 32 -4.20 -9.21 -23.54
C CYS A 32 -4.69 -10.63 -23.32
N TYR A 33 -4.52 -11.45 -24.36
CA TYR A 33 -4.93 -12.84 -24.34
C TYR A 33 -3.73 -13.72 -24.70
N ASP A 34 -3.70 -14.91 -24.14
CA ASP A 34 -2.73 -15.93 -24.51
C ASP A 34 -3.06 -16.53 -25.89
N THR A 35 -2.24 -17.47 -26.36
CA THR A 35 -2.44 -18.12 -27.67
C THR A 35 -3.68 -19.00 -27.72
N ASP A 36 -4.26 -19.35 -26.57
CA ASP A 36 -5.48 -20.16 -26.46
C ASP A 36 -6.73 -19.29 -26.24
N GLY A 37 -6.57 -17.97 -26.09
CA GLY A 37 -7.65 -17.01 -25.89
C GLY A 37 -8.01 -16.76 -24.42
N GLU A 38 -7.18 -17.22 -23.46
CA GLU A 38 -7.35 -16.94 -22.04
C GLU A 38 -6.82 -15.54 -21.69
N ASP A 39 -7.51 -14.84 -20.78
CA ASP A 39 -7.11 -13.49 -20.36
C ASP A 39 -5.76 -13.47 -19.63
N LEU A 40 -4.90 -12.55 -20.04
CA LEU A 40 -3.60 -12.25 -19.44
C LEU A 40 -3.45 -10.78 -19.05
N SER A 41 -4.53 -10.01 -19.01
CA SER A 41 -4.52 -8.55 -18.85
C SER A 41 -3.87 -8.10 -17.55
N ALA A 42 -4.04 -8.86 -16.45
CA ALA A 42 -3.43 -8.58 -15.15
C ALA A 42 -1.90 -8.65 -15.22
N LEU A 43 -1.35 -9.77 -15.70
CA LEU A 43 0.10 -9.97 -15.82
C LEU A 43 0.72 -9.02 -16.85
N TYR A 44 0.05 -8.82 -17.98
CA TYR A 44 0.47 -7.88 -19.02
C TYR A 44 0.58 -6.46 -18.46
N GLY A 45 -0.49 -5.94 -17.88
CA GLY A 45 -0.54 -4.55 -17.41
C GLY A 45 0.42 -4.31 -16.25
N PHE A 46 0.55 -5.27 -15.33
CA PHE A 46 1.53 -5.19 -14.24
C PHE A 46 2.97 -5.21 -14.76
N SER A 47 3.28 -6.04 -15.76
CA SER A 47 4.57 -6.06 -16.43
C SER A 47 4.91 -4.70 -17.04
N GLN A 48 3.96 -4.09 -17.75
CA GLN A 48 4.13 -2.76 -18.33
C GLN A 48 4.33 -1.68 -17.27
N PHE A 49 3.56 -1.72 -16.18
CA PHE A 49 3.71 -0.80 -15.06
C PHE A 49 5.13 -0.90 -14.47
N LEU A 50 5.62 -2.09 -14.13
CA LEU A 50 6.94 -2.28 -13.54
C LEU A 50 8.05 -1.76 -14.46
N ILE A 51 8.01 -2.07 -15.75
CA ILE A 51 9.00 -1.59 -16.70
C ILE A 51 9.00 -0.06 -16.81
N GLN A 52 7.82 0.54 -16.94
CA GLN A 52 7.70 2.00 -17.00
C GLN A 52 8.23 2.65 -15.73
N PHE A 53 7.87 2.10 -14.56
CA PHE A 53 8.33 2.58 -13.27
C PHE A 53 9.86 2.51 -13.15
N LEU A 54 10.44 1.34 -13.45
CA LEU A 54 11.89 1.12 -13.35
C LEU A 54 12.69 1.99 -14.33
N ARG A 55 12.18 2.22 -15.54
CA ARG A 55 12.80 3.12 -16.53
C ARG A 55 12.80 4.57 -16.09
N ARG A 56 11.69 5.00 -15.51
CA ARG A 56 11.48 6.40 -15.10
C ARG A 56 12.22 6.75 -13.83
N GLU A 57 12.02 5.95 -12.77
CA GLU A 57 12.50 6.27 -11.43
C GLU A 57 13.89 5.71 -11.12
N LYS A 58 14.30 4.66 -11.81
CA LYS A 58 15.61 3.97 -11.62
C LYS A 58 15.92 3.72 -10.15
N PRO A 59 14.98 3.11 -9.39
CA PRO A 59 15.12 2.95 -7.95
C PRO A 59 16.34 2.08 -7.62
N GLN A 60 17.06 2.45 -6.55
CA GLN A 60 18.09 1.62 -5.95
C GLN A 60 17.49 0.70 -4.87
N ILE A 61 16.50 1.20 -4.14
CA ILE A 61 15.78 0.49 -3.09
C ILE A 61 14.32 0.41 -3.49
N ILE A 62 13.80 -0.80 -3.58
CA ILE A 62 12.43 -1.05 -4.00
C ILE A 62 11.91 -2.35 -3.37
N ALA A 63 10.71 -2.32 -2.85
CA ALA A 63 9.97 -3.50 -2.40
C ALA A 63 8.57 -3.50 -2.96
N ILE A 64 8.08 -4.70 -3.25
CA ILE A 64 6.75 -4.96 -3.77
C ILE A 64 5.96 -5.72 -2.70
N ALA A 65 4.84 -5.18 -2.26
CA ALA A 65 3.92 -5.87 -1.36
C ALA A 65 2.70 -6.37 -2.14
N MET A 66 2.30 -7.61 -1.87
CA MET A 66 1.17 -8.28 -2.51
C MET A 66 0.21 -8.80 -1.45
N ASP A 67 -1.09 -8.65 -1.67
CA ASP A 67 -2.10 -9.24 -0.81
C ASP A 67 -2.25 -10.74 -1.07
N ASN A 68 -2.27 -11.49 0.03
CA ASN A 68 -2.58 -12.92 0.04
C ASN A 68 -3.37 -13.31 1.31
N SER A 69 -3.96 -12.32 1.98
CA SER A 69 -4.60 -12.47 3.29
C SER A 69 -6.13 -12.42 3.24
N LEU A 70 -6.75 -12.28 2.06
CA LEU A 70 -8.20 -12.18 1.94
C LEU A 70 -8.89 -13.42 2.51
N PHE A 71 -9.81 -13.20 3.44
CA PHE A 71 -10.55 -14.21 4.23
C PHE A 71 -9.70 -15.14 5.13
N CYS A 72 -8.40 -14.89 5.29
CA CYS A 72 -7.54 -15.66 6.19
C CYS A 72 -6.62 -14.79 7.07
N GLY A 73 -6.64 -13.47 6.91
CA GLY A 73 -5.83 -12.56 7.68
C GLY A 73 -6.38 -12.27 9.08
N PHE A 74 -5.54 -11.71 9.96
CA PHE A 74 -5.90 -11.44 11.35
C PHE A 74 -7.12 -10.50 11.51
N ARG A 75 -7.37 -9.60 10.53
CA ARG A 75 -8.54 -8.72 10.55
C ARG A 75 -9.83 -9.51 10.37
N HIS A 76 -9.80 -10.63 9.64
CA HIS A 76 -10.95 -11.53 9.51
C HIS A 76 -11.19 -12.36 10.80
N GLU A 77 -10.12 -12.63 11.58
CA GLU A 77 -10.25 -13.23 12.91
C GLU A 77 -10.92 -12.26 13.91
N LEU A 78 -10.67 -10.95 13.75
CA LEU A 78 -11.28 -9.90 14.57
C LEU A 78 -12.72 -9.57 14.17
N CYS A 79 -13.05 -9.74 12.88
CA CYS A 79 -14.31 -9.27 12.34
C CYS A 79 -14.70 -10.03 11.05
N ASP A 80 -15.68 -10.92 11.14
CA ASP A 80 -16.13 -11.77 10.04
C ASP A 80 -16.68 -11.01 8.83
N TYR A 81 -17.16 -9.78 9.02
CA TYR A 81 -17.68 -8.97 7.93
C TYR A 81 -16.64 -8.02 7.29
N TYR A 82 -15.41 -7.98 7.82
CA TYR A 82 -14.34 -7.19 7.21
C TYR A 82 -14.07 -7.65 5.78
N LYS A 83 -14.11 -6.72 4.82
CA LYS A 83 -13.94 -6.99 3.37
C LYS A 83 -14.85 -8.12 2.81
N SER A 84 -15.96 -8.46 3.49
CA SER A 84 -16.87 -9.53 3.07
C SER A 84 -17.62 -9.22 1.76
N ASN A 85 -17.56 -7.99 1.29
CA ASN A 85 -18.03 -7.53 -0.02
C ASN A 85 -17.05 -7.80 -1.17
N ARG A 86 -15.89 -8.40 -0.90
CA ARG A 86 -14.89 -8.81 -1.90
C ARG A 86 -15.07 -10.29 -2.25
N GLU A 87 -14.60 -10.66 -3.43
CA GLU A 87 -14.58 -12.04 -3.91
C GLU A 87 -13.13 -12.51 -4.05
N LEU A 88 -12.92 -13.81 -3.85
CA LEU A 88 -11.64 -14.44 -4.18
C LEU A 88 -11.43 -14.39 -5.70
N PRO A 89 -10.18 -14.25 -6.16
CA PRO A 89 -9.86 -14.35 -7.58
C PRO A 89 -10.28 -15.71 -8.12
N ASP A 90 -10.80 -15.73 -9.33
CA ASP A 90 -11.03 -16.95 -10.06
C ASP A 90 -9.71 -17.68 -10.38
N GLU A 91 -9.78 -18.87 -10.95
CA GLU A 91 -8.60 -19.69 -11.23
C GLU A 91 -7.61 -19.00 -12.19
N ASN A 92 -8.11 -18.31 -13.22
CA ASN A 92 -7.28 -17.59 -14.18
C ASN A 92 -6.55 -16.42 -13.50
N LEU A 93 -7.27 -15.57 -12.76
CA LEU A 93 -6.67 -14.44 -12.05
C LEU A 93 -5.71 -14.90 -10.95
N ALA A 94 -6.01 -15.99 -10.23
CA ALA A 94 -5.11 -16.57 -9.24
C ALA A 94 -3.78 -17.03 -9.86
N ARG A 95 -3.83 -17.65 -11.06
CA ARG A 95 -2.64 -18.01 -11.85
C ARG A 95 -1.83 -16.75 -12.22
N GLN A 96 -2.49 -15.71 -12.70
CA GLN A 96 -1.82 -14.45 -13.07
C GLN A 96 -1.19 -13.75 -11.85
N LEU A 97 -1.83 -13.77 -10.68
CA LEU A 97 -1.25 -13.24 -9.43
C LEU A 97 0.05 -13.98 -9.05
N ALA A 98 0.05 -15.31 -9.14
CA ALA A 98 1.25 -16.11 -8.92
C ALA A 98 2.34 -15.80 -9.96
N ALA A 99 1.98 -15.59 -11.22
CA ALA A 99 2.92 -15.18 -12.27
C ALA A 99 3.48 -13.77 -12.03
N CYS A 100 2.69 -12.83 -11.51
CA CYS A 100 3.14 -11.49 -11.10
C CYS A 100 4.19 -11.56 -9.98
N ALA A 101 4.01 -12.45 -8.99
CA ALA A 101 5.01 -12.66 -7.95
C ALA A 101 6.33 -13.21 -8.52
N ARG A 102 6.27 -14.22 -9.40
CA ARG A 102 7.44 -14.74 -10.13
C ARG A 102 8.12 -13.66 -10.98
N LEU A 103 7.34 -12.80 -11.63
CA LEU A 103 7.85 -11.69 -12.42
C LEU A 103 8.69 -10.74 -11.57
N CYS A 104 8.24 -10.37 -10.36
CA CYS A 104 9.00 -9.51 -9.46
C CYS A 104 10.37 -10.12 -9.12
N GLU A 105 10.40 -11.40 -8.74
CA GLU A 105 11.64 -12.12 -8.46
C GLU A 105 12.59 -12.12 -9.67
N ILE A 106 12.08 -12.45 -10.87
CA ILE A 106 12.82 -12.47 -12.12
C ILE A 106 13.39 -11.08 -12.47
N MET A 107 12.65 -10.03 -12.18
CA MET A 107 13.07 -8.64 -12.37
C MET A 107 14.07 -8.14 -11.31
N GLY A 108 14.46 -8.98 -10.36
CA GLY A 108 15.39 -8.64 -9.28
C GLY A 108 14.79 -7.67 -8.24
N LEU A 109 13.49 -7.73 -8.05
CA LEU A 109 12.74 -6.92 -7.09
C LEU A 109 12.39 -7.75 -5.87
N ALA A 110 12.64 -7.21 -4.67
CA ALA A 110 12.16 -7.82 -3.44
C ALA A 110 10.63 -7.78 -3.41
N SER A 111 9.98 -8.92 -3.26
CA SER A 111 8.53 -9.02 -3.17
C SER A 111 8.13 -9.83 -1.94
N PHE A 112 7.05 -9.38 -1.28
CA PHE A 112 6.56 -9.92 -0.03
C PHE A 112 5.06 -10.09 -0.08
N SER A 113 4.59 -11.15 0.56
CA SER A 113 3.16 -11.40 0.82
C SER A 113 3.01 -12.14 2.13
N SER A 114 1.85 -12.05 2.76
CA SER A 114 1.52 -12.81 3.96
C SER A 114 0.08 -13.32 3.88
N ARG A 115 -0.20 -14.44 4.51
CA ARG A 115 -1.58 -14.93 4.69
C ARG A 115 -2.25 -14.32 5.92
N LYS A 116 -1.47 -13.78 6.84
CA LYS A 116 -1.94 -13.19 8.09
C LYS A 116 -2.10 -11.67 7.98
N TYR A 117 -1.20 -11.02 7.25
CA TYR A 117 -1.13 -9.56 7.13
C TYR A 117 -1.38 -9.13 5.68
N GLU A 118 -1.91 -7.92 5.53
CA GLU A 118 -2.16 -7.32 4.22
C GLU A 118 -0.90 -6.66 3.65
N ALA A 119 -0.91 -6.35 2.36
CA ALA A 119 0.17 -5.61 1.71
C ALA A 119 0.47 -4.28 2.41
N ASP A 120 -0.55 -3.62 2.95
CA ASP A 120 -0.46 -2.37 3.68
C ASP A 120 0.39 -2.50 4.96
N ASP A 121 0.22 -3.61 5.71
CA ASP A 121 0.97 -3.89 6.93
C ASP A 121 2.46 -4.17 6.60
N ILE A 122 2.71 -4.88 5.50
CA ILE A 122 4.07 -5.10 4.98
C ILE A 122 4.72 -3.76 4.63
N ILE A 123 4.01 -2.88 3.90
CA ILE A 123 4.49 -1.54 3.55
C ILE A 123 4.75 -0.70 4.80
N GLY A 124 3.84 -0.72 5.78
CA GLY A 124 3.99 -0.04 7.05
C GLY A 124 5.27 -0.45 7.79
N THR A 125 5.47 -1.77 7.90
CA THR A 125 6.64 -2.37 8.56
C THR A 125 7.95 -2.02 7.85
N LEU A 126 8.01 -2.17 6.53
CA LEU A 126 9.19 -1.82 5.75
C LEU A 126 9.49 -0.32 5.81
N ALA A 127 8.46 0.53 5.79
CA ALA A 127 8.64 1.97 5.93
C ALA A 127 9.20 2.35 7.31
N ARG A 128 8.72 1.73 8.41
CA ARG A 128 9.27 1.92 9.75
C ARG A 128 10.73 1.50 9.78
N ARG A 129 11.06 0.33 9.28
CA ARG A 129 12.43 -0.18 9.25
C ARG A 129 13.39 0.69 8.46
N LEU A 130 12.97 1.18 7.30
CA LEU A 130 13.77 2.12 6.49
C LEU A 130 14.08 3.43 7.23
N ARG A 131 13.26 3.82 8.23
CA ARG A 131 13.52 5.01 9.07
C ARG A 131 14.47 4.71 10.23
N GLU A 132 14.34 3.52 10.83
CA GLU A 132 14.96 3.18 12.13
C GLU A 132 16.31 2.47 11.99
N ASP A 133 16.60 1.85 10.85
CA ASP A 133 17.80 1.04 10.68
C ASP A 133 19.09 1.88 10.67
N GLY A 134 19.96 1.59 11.64
CA GLY A 134 21.23 2.28 11.83
C GLY A 134 22.26 2.08 10.71
N ASP A 135 22.16 1.03 9.90
CA ASP A 135 23.04 0.84 8.74
C ASP A 135 22.59 1.69 7.56
N PHE A 136 21.27 1.91 7.40
CA PHE A 136 20.73 2.95 6.54
C PHE A 136 20.96 4.36 7.12
N SER A 137 21.13 4.51 8.45
CA SER A 137 21.42 5.81 9.07
C SER A 137 22.77 6.39 8.63
N LYS A 138 23.72 5.56 8.20
CA LYS A 138 24.96 6.04 7.57
C LYS A 138 24.71 6.59 6.18
N GLN A 139 23.67 6.10 5.50
CA GLN A 139 23.20 6.58 4.21
C GLN A 139 21.69 6.31 4.00
N PRO A 140 20.77 6.89 4.84
CA PRO A 140 19.35 6.64 4.69
C PRO A 140 18.86 7.10 3.30
N PRO A 141 17.83 6.47 2.73
CA PRO A 141 17.14 7.05 1.59
C PRO A 141 16.66 8.44 2.00
N SER A 142 16.82 9.43 1.12
CA SER A 142 16.40 10.80 1.43
C SER A 142 14.89 10.92 1.60
N ARG A 143 14.14 9.95 1.09
CA ARG A 143 12.67 9.94 1.05
C ARG A 143 12.16 8.51 0.95
N ILE A 144 10.93 8.29 1.44
CA ILE A 144 10.17 7.06 1.20
C ILE A 144 8.97 7.44 0.34
N GLY A 145 8.82 6.76 -0.80
CA GLY A 145 7.67 6.88 -1.69
C GLY A 145 6.82 5.61 -1.63
N ILE A 146 5.59 5.74 -1.18
CA ILE A 146 4.61 4.65 -1.17
C ILE A 146 3.80 4.75 -2.45
N VAL A 147 3.98 3.78 -3.36
CA VAL A 147 3.34 3.77 -4.67
C VAL A 147 2.03 3.00 -4.56
N THR A 148 0.95 3.72 -4.42
CA THR A 148 -0.40 3.19 -4.21
C THR A 148 -1.47 4.18 -4.68
N ARG A 149 -2.71 3.73 -4.83
CA ARG A 149 -3.90 4.57 -4.98
C ARG A 149 -4.79 4.52 -3.73
N ASP A 150 -4.43 3.67 -2.77
CA ASP A 150 -5.15 3.61 -1.51
C ASP A 150 -4.83 4.86 -0.66
N LYS A 151 -5.91 5.54 -0.25
CA LYS A 151 -5.83 6.73 0.61
C LYS A 151 -5.37 6.38 2.03
N ASP A 152 -5.64 5.15 2.47
CA ASP A 152 -5.46 4.74 3.86
C ASP A 152 -3.99 4.45 4.15
N LEU A 153 -3.20 4.07 3.14
CA LEU A 153 -1.74 3.97 3.21
C LEU A 153 -1.06 5.31 3.54
N ALA A 154 -1.77 6.45 3.43
CA ALA A 154 -1.23 7.72 3.86
C ALA A 154 -0.96 7.79 5.39
N GLN A 155 -1.58 6.94 6.21
CA GLN A 155 -1.30 6.86 7.65
C GLN A 155 0.16 6.45 7.96
N VAL A 156 0.82 5.80 7.00
CA VAL A 156 2.22 5.37 7.12
C VAL A 156 3.20 6.54 7.09
N LEU A 157 2.81 7.71 6.54
CA LEU A 157 3.67 8.90 6.45
C LEU A 157 3.96 9.47 7.84
N LYS A 158 5.23 9.62 8.19
CA LYS A 158 5.69 10.13 9.50
C LYS A 158 6.40 11.49 9.42
N ASN A 159 6.83 11.91 8.23
CA ASN A 159 7.54 13.19 8.03
C ASN A 159 7.23 13.82 6.66
N ASP A 160 7.68 15.07 6.48
CA ASP A 160 7.42 15.87 5.26
C ASP A 160 8.22 15.42 4.03
N ALA A 161 9.17 14.49 4.17
CA ALA A 161 9.94 13.96 3.04
C ALA A 161 9.28 12.71 2.41
N GLU A 162 8.32 12.11 3.11
CA GLU A 162 7.60 10.93 2.67
C GLU A 162 6.34 11.32 1.89
N PHE A 163 5.95 10.46 0.95
CA PHE A 163 4.78 10.69 0.12
C PHE A 163 4.10 9.41 -0.31
N VAL A 164 2.78 9.46 -0.48
CA VAL A 164 2.02 8.48 -1.26
C VAL A 164 1.95 8.94 -2.71
N TRP A 165 2.03 8.01 -3.64
CA TRP A 165 2.08 8.31 -5.06
C TRP A 165 1.11 7.47 -5.89
N ASP A 166 0.06 8.11 -6.37
CA ASP A 166 -0.74 7.59 -7.48
C ASP A 166 0.08 7.74 -8.76
N TYR A 167 0.81 6.69 -9.11
CA TYR A 167 1.77 6.70 -10.22
C TYR A 167 1.08 6.94 -11.56
N GLN A 168 -0.08 6.34 -11.79
CA GLN A 168 -0.80 6.44 -13.05
C GLN A 168 -1.26 7.87 -13.33
N ASN A 169 -1.79 8.55 -12.31
CA ASN A 169 -2.20 9.94 -12.40
C ASN A 169 -1.04 10.91 -12.13
N ASN A 170 0.16 10.38 -11.91
CA ASN A 170 1.37 11.14 -11.54
C ASN A 170 1.14 12.13 -10.40
N ARG A 171 0.40 11.70 -9.37
CA ARG A 171 0.02 12.56 -8.24
C ARG A 171 0.71 12.11 -6.96
N LYS A 172 1.75 12.84 -6.57
CA LYS A 172 2.39 12.68 -5.25
C LYS A 172 1.65 13.53 -4.22
N ARG A 173 1.41 12.96 -3.03
CA ARG A 173 0.80 13.65 -1.90
C ARG A 173 1.67 13.46 -0.67
N PHE A 174 2.07 14.58 -0.09
CA PHE A 174 2.79 14.66 1.17
C PHE A 174 1.81 14.86 2.34
N SER A 175 2.29 14.83 3.58
CA SER A 175 1.46 14.97 4.78
C SER A 175 0.50 16.17 4.72
N LYS A 176 0.96 17.33 4.22
CA LYS A 176 0.13 18.53 4.07
C LYS A 176 -0.96 18.38 3.02
N ASP A 177 -0.67 17.66 1.93
CA ASP A 177 -1.65 17.41 0.86
C ASP A 177 -2.73 16.44 1.36
N ILE A 178 -2.36 15.46 2.20
CA ILE A 178 -3.30 14.55 2.85
C ILE A 178 -4.27 15.35 3.72
N PHE A 179 -3.76 16.24 4.58
CA PHE A 179 -4.62 17.09 5.40
C PHE A 179 -5.56 17.96 4.56
N HIS A 180 -5.07 18.59 3.48
CA HIS A 180 -5.93 19.39 2.59
C HIS A 180 -7.02 18.56 1.91
N HIS A 181 -6.72 17.32 1.56
CA HIS A 181 -7.64 16.43 0.84
C HIS A 181 -8.62 15.71 1.77
N MET A 182 -8.10 15.10 2.84
CA MET A 182 -8.90 14.30 3.77
C MET A 182 -9.47 15.12 4.93
N GLY A 183 -8.84 16.24 5.29
CA GLY A 183 -9.19 17.07 6.44
C GLY A 183 -8.74 16.50 7.78
N VAL A 184 -7.86 15.50 7.76
CA VAL A 184 -7.18 14.89 8.91
C VAL A 184 -5.72 14.65 8.56
N TYR A 185 -4.84 14.64 9.57
CA TYR A 185 -3.43 14.32 9.38
C TYR A 185 -3.23 12.82 9.20
N PRO A 186 -2.11 12.39 8.57
CA PRO A 186 -1.78 10.96 8.41
C PRO A 186 -1.97 10.14 9.68
N ALA A 187 -1.44 10.58 10.80
CA ALA A 187 -1.57 9.89 12.08
C ALA A 187 -3.01 9.76 12.61
N GLN A 188 -3.93 10.58 12.12
CA GLN A 188 -5.34 10.58 12.52
C GLN A 188 -6.21 9.69 11.64
N ILE A 189 -5.68 9.13 10.55
CA ILE A 189 -6.48 8.32 9.61
C ILE A 189 -7.13 7.13 10.30
N PRO A 190 -6.44 6.32 11.13
CA PRO A 190 -7.10 5.22 11.84
C PRO A 190 -8.24 5.68 12.76
N ASP A 191 -8.05 6.77 13.50
CA ASP A 191 -9.08 7.35 14.36
C ASP A 191 -10.27 7.86 13.55
N TYR A 192 -9.98 8.50 12.42
CA TYR A 192 -11.01 8.98 11.51
C TYR A 192 -11.86 7.85 10.96
N LEU A 193 -11.24 6.78 10.47
CA LEU A 193 -11.95 5.60 9.96
C LEU A 193 -12.66 4.83 11.07
N GLY A 194 -12.08 4.79 12.26
CA GLY A 194 -12.75 4.25 13.45
C GLY A 194 -14.06 4.96 13.80
N LEU A 195 -14.10 6.27 13.62
CA LEU A 195 -15.30 7.08 13.87
C LEU A 195 -16.31 7.04 12.71
N VAL A 196 -15.83 7.18 11.46
CA VAL A 196 -16.68 7.40 10.28
C VAL A 196 -17.00 6.10 9.55
N GLY A 197 -16.14 5.08 9.70
CA GLY A 197 -16.18 3.84 8.94
C GLY A 197 -15.53 3.96 7.56
N ASP A 198 -15.44 2.84 6.87
CA ASP A 198 -15.07 2.73 5.45
C ASP A 198 -15.94 1.67 4.76
N ALA A 199 -16.76 2.12 3.80
CA ALA A 199 -17.65 1.22 3.07
C ALA A 199 -16.89 0.30 2.09
N VAL A 200 -15.68 0.69 1.65
CA VAL A 200 -14.86 -0.11 0.73
C VAL A 200 -14.37 -1.37 1.43
N ASP A 201 -13.96 -1.24 2.68
CA ASP A 201 -13.46 -2.34 3.51
C ASP A 201 -14.52 -2.91 4.47
N ASN A 202 -15.76 -2.46 4.30
CA ASN A 202 -16.88 -2.85 5.16
C ASN A 202 -16.63 -2.58 6.66
N ILE A 203 -15.99 -1.43 6.97
CA ILE A 203 -15.75 -0.96 8.32
C ILE A 203 -16.91 -0.06 8.73
N THR A 204 -17.62 -0.40 9.81
CA THR A 204 -18.92 0.21 10.15
C THR A 204 -18.79 1.63 10.70
N GLY A 205 -17.78 1.93 11.54
CA GLY A 205 -17.67 3.20 12.27
C GLY A 205 -18.78 3.39 13.32
N VAL A 206 -18.99 4.62 13.75
CA VAL A 206 -20.06 4.99 14.70
C VAL A 206 -21.29 5.45 13.94
N PRO A 207 -22.47 4.81 14.11
CA PRO A 207 -23.68 5.21 13.43
C PRO A 207 -24.01 6.71 13.65
N GLY A 208 -24.27 7.43 12.56
CA GLY A 208 -24.58 8.86 12.62
C GLY A 208 -23.37 9.80 12.79
N VAL A 209 -22.13 9.26 12.81
CA VAL A 209 -20.88 10.01 12.74
C VAL A 209 -20.35 9.93 11.32
N GLY A 210 -20.65 10.91 10.51
CA GLY A 210 -20.11 11.03 9.16
C GLY A 210 -18.88 11.95 9.12
N PRO A 211 -18.34 12.19 7.89
CA PRO A 211 -17.07 12.92 7.69
C PRO A 211 -17.01 14.29 8.41
N VAL A 212 -18.09 15.05 8.41
CA VAL A 212 -18.11 16.38 9.06
C VAL A 212 -17.89 16.27 10.58
N LYS A 213 -18.60 15.34 11.23
CA LYS A 213 -18.47 15.13 12.68
C LYS A 213 -17.12 14.53 13.03
N GLY A 214 -16.64 13.50 12.30
CA GLY A 214 -15.35 12.88 12.54
C GLY A 214 -14.19 13.88 12.46
N LYS A 215 -14.16 14.68 11.40
CA LYS A 215 -13.13 15.73 11.23
C LYS A 215 -13.19 16.80 12.34
N CYS A 216 -14.38 17.23 12.73
CA CYS A 216 -14.53 18.20 13.80
C CYS A 216 -14.05 17.64 15.15
N LEU A 217 -14.38 16.40 15.47
CA LEU A 217 -13.91 15.73 16.69
C LEU A 217 -12.40 15.63 16.72
N LEU A 218 -11.77 15.16 15.66
CA LEU A 218 -10.31 15.02 15.58
C LEU A 218 -9.55 16.36 15.52
N LYS A 219 -10.18 17.39 15.00
CA LYS A 219 -9.63 18.76 15.04
C LYS A 219 -9.62 19.32 16.48
N GLU A 220 -10.64 19.02 17.27
CA GLU A 220 -10.78 19.54 18.65
C GLU A 220 -10.00 18.71 19.67
N PHE A 221 -9.96 17.38 19.50
CA PHE A 221 -9.43 16.46 20.52
C PHE A 221 -8.19 15.68 20.09
N GLU A 222 -7.74 15.84 18.84
CA GLU A 222 -6.54 15.24 18.23
C GLU A 222 -6.66 13.74 17.91
N ASP A 223 -7.09 12.91 18.86
CA ASP A 223 -7.21 11.46 18.70
C ASP A 223 -8.50 10.90 19.35
N MET A 224 -8.80 9.63 19.08
CA MET A 224 -9.99 8.98 19.61
C MET A 224 -9.95 8.84 21.15
N ASP A 225 -8.79 8.57 21.72
CA ASP A 225 -8.66 8.45 23.18
C ASP A 225 -8.95 9.79 23.88
N ALA A 226 -8.48 10.89 23.30
CA ALA A 226 -8.78 12.22 23.81
C ALA A 226 -10.26 12.58 23.64
N ILE A 227 -10.92 12.13 22.57
CA ILE A 227 -12.39 12.27 22.40
C ILE A 227 -13.10 11.60 23.57
N TYR A 228 -12.79 10.35 23.87
CA TYR A 228 -13.45 9.60 24.95
C TYR A 228 -13.11 10.12 26.35
N ARG A 229 -11.90 10.61 26.57
CA ARG A 229 -11.53 11.28 27.83
C ARG A 229 -12.30 12.59 28.05
N ASN A 230 -12.76 13.23 26.98
CA ASN A 230 -13.44 14.52 27.01
C ASN A 230 -14.89 14.45 26.54
N ILE A 231 -15.55 13.30 26.64
CA ILE A 231 -16.86 13.06 26.06
C ILE A 231 -17.93 14.09 26.52
N GLY A 232 -17.85 14.55 27.78
CA GLY A 232 -18.74 15.57 28.33
C GLY A 232 -18.59 16.96 27.69
N ARG A 233 -17.46 17.26 27.03
CA ARG A 233 -17.21 18.54 26.35
C ARG A 233 -17.81 18.58 24.94
N ILE A 234 -18.18 17.43 24.37
CA ILE A 234 -18.68 17.31 22.99
C ILE A 234 -19.97 18.09 22.80
N ALA A 235 -20.83 18.13 23.83
CA ALA A 235 -22.09 18.88 23.79
C ALA A 235 -21.90 20.38 23.53
N ASN A 236 -20.73 20.94 23.82
CA ASN A 236 -20.39 22.35 23.65
C ASN A 236 -19.82 22.66 22.25
N LEU A 237 -19.60 21.65 21.40
CA LEU A 237 -19.07 21.86 20.05
C LEU A 237 -20.11 22.52 19.15
N THR A 238 -19.63 23.37 18.25
CA THR A 238 -20.47 24.00 17.21
C THR A 238 -20.76 22.97 16.09
N LEU A 239 -21.52 21.93 16.44
CA LEU A 239 -21.90 20.85 15.55
C LEU A 239 -23.41 20.56 15.64
N ARG A 240 -24.02 20.25 14.49
CA ARG A 240 -25.42 19.80 14.49
C ARG A 240 -25.56 18.49 15.27
N GLY A 241 -26.35 18.52 16.34
CA GLY A 241 -26.59 17.36 17.18
C GLY A 241 -25.52 17.07 18.23
N ALA A 242 -24.63 18.01 18.53
CA ALA A 242 -23.55 17.88 19.52
C ALA A 242 -24.06 17.40 20.89
N ALA A 243 -25.24 17.88 21.36
CA ALA A 243 -25.83 17.50 22.63
C ALA A 243 -26.09 15.97 22.79
N LYS A 244 -26.34 15.27 21.67
CA LYS A 244 -26.57 13.81 21.67
C LYS A 244 -25.33 13.03 21.19
N LEU A 245 -24.35 13.71 20.64
CA LEU A 245 -23.19 13.06 20.01
C LEU A 245 -22.31 12.35 21.05
N GLY A 246 -22.13 12.95 22.22
CA GLY A 246 -21.38 12.32 23.32
C GLY A 246 -21.99 11.00 23.78
N GLN A 247 -23.33 10.97 23.96
CA GLN A 247 -24.04 9.74 24.32
C GLN A 247 -23.92 8.67 23.22
N LEU A 248 -24.05 9.08 21.97
CA LEU A 248 -23.89 8.17 20.82
C LEU A 248 -22.48 7.56 20.74
N LEU A 249 -21.47 8.37 20.94
CA LEU A 249 -20.08 7.89 20.97
C LEU A 249 -19.85 6.91 22.11
N ASP A 250 -20.41 7.17 23.29
CA ASP A 250 -20.31 6.27 24.45
C ASP A 250 -21.01 4.94 24.20
N GLU A 251 -22.19 4.96 23.61
CA GLU A 251 -22.96 3.78 23.23
C GLU A 251 -22.23 2.88 22.24
N TYR A 252 -21.53 3.47 21.25
CA TYR A 252 -20.81 2.74 20.19
C TYR A 252 -19.29 2.73 20.39
N LYS A 253 -18.81 2.91 21.62
CA LYS A 253 -17.39 3.00 21.92
C LYS A 253 -16.60 1.77 21.46
N GLU A 254 -17.08 0.58 21.78
CA GLU A 254 -16.42 -0.67 21.40
C GLU A 254 -16.36 -0.83 19.88
N GLN A 255 -17.44 -0.49 19.19
CA GLN A 255 -17.50 -0.49 17.72
C GLN A 255 -16.50 0.49 17.12
N ALA A 256 -16.36 1.69 17.68
CA ALA A 256 -15.39 2.68 17.21
C ALA A 256 -13.95 2.17 17.33
N TYR A 257 -13.59 1.55 18.46
CA TYR A 257 -12.27 0.99 18.68
C TYR A 257 -12.00 -0.24 17.80
N LEU A 258 -12.98 -1.12 17.60
CA LEU A 258 -12.86 -2.23 16.66
C LEU A 258 -12.62 -1.69 15.24
N SER A 259 -13.41 -0.72 14.81
CA SER A 259 -13.25 -0.08 13.49
C SER A 259 -11.90 0.61 13.33
N LYS A 260 -11.39 1.29 14.38
CA LYS A 260 -10.04 1.83 14.40
C LYS A 260 -8.99 0.73 14.26
N GLN A 261 -9.14 -0.39 15.00
CA GLN A 261 -8.21 -1.52 14.95
C GLN A 261 -8.16 -2.15 13.55
N LEU A 262 -9.31 -2.32 12.91
CA LEU A 262 -9.40 -2.82 11.53
C LEU A 262 -8.75 -1.88 10.52
N ALA A 263 -8.89 -0.56 10.71
CA ALA A 263 -8.33 0.45 9.82
C ALA A 263 -6.85 0.76 10.09
N THR A 264 -6.29 0.30 11.22
CA THR A 264 -4.90 0.58 11.58
C THR A 264 -3.96 -0.35 10.81
N ILE A 265 -3.00 0.24 10.12
CA ILE A 265 -1.90 -0.49 9.49
C ILE A 265 -0.90 -0.89 10.58
N VAL A 266 -0.63 -2.19 10.65
CA VAL A 266 0.39 -2.75 11.56
C VAL A 266 1.77 -2.45 10.96
N ASP A 267 2.69 -1.93 11.76
CA ASP A 267 4.05 -1.59 11.29
C ASP A 267 5.16 -2.44 11.91
N ASP A 268 4.77 -3.55 12.56
CA ASP A 268 5.66 -4.55 13.16
C ASP A 268 5.24 -5.98 12.82
N VAL A 269 4.99 -6.22 11.52
CA VAL A 269 4.54 -7.53 11.02
C VAL A 269 5.57 -8.59 11.33
N GLU A 270 5.12 -9.65 12.03
CA GLU A 270 5.84 -10.90 12.21
C GLU A 270 4.97 -12.05 11.70
N ASP A 271 5.46 -12.76 10.70
CA ASP A 271 4.81 -13.93 10.13
C ASP A 271 5.63 -15.18 10.50
N GLU A 272 5.00 -16.32 10.74
CA GLU A 272 5.70 -17.55 11.08
C GLU A 272 6.66 -18.01 9.97
N THR A 273 6.34 -17.68 8.72
CA THR A 273 7.15 -18.03 7.54
C THR A 273 8.13 -16.94 7.14
N GLU A 274 7.78 -15.68 7.39
CA GLU A 274 8.59 -14.50 7.06
C GLU A 274 8.44 -13.43 8.14
N SER A 275 9.55 -13.11 8.83
CA SER A 275 9.58 -11.97 9.73
C SER A 275 10.11 -10.75 8.98
N PHE A 276 9.22 -9.89 8.54
CA PHE A 276 9.59 -8.66 7.81
C PHE A 276 10.36 -7.67 8.69
N SER A 277 10.24 -7.79 9.99
CA SER A 277 10.97 -6.95 10.95
C SER A 277 12.47 -7.25 11.00
N VAL A 278 12.91 -8.44 10.55
CA VAL A 278 14.31 -8.87 10.55
C VAL A 278 14.93 -8.98 9.16
N ILE A 279 14.19 -8.66 8.08
CA ILE A 279 14.73 -8.68 6.74
C ILE A 279 15.85 -7.64 6.63
N PRO A 280 17.06 -8.04 6.19
CA PRO A 280 18.13 -7.09 5.95
C PRO A 280 17.71 -6.08 4.88
N LEU A 281 17.92 -4.79 5.13
CA LEU A 281 17.48 -3.76 4.19
C LEU A 281 18.24 -3.78 2.86
N ASP A 282 19.44 -4.35 2.80
CA ASP A 282 20.15 -4.62 1.56
C ASP A 282 19.42 -5.63 0.66
N ALA A 283 18.53 -6.47 1.23
CA ALA A 283 17.64 -7.32 0.46
C ALA A 283 16.65 -6.52 -0.40
N LEU A 284 16.34 -5.26 -0.02
CA LEU A 284 15.50 -4.35 -0.79
C LEU A 284 16.27 -3.67 -1.94
N ALA A 285 17.59 -3.86 -2.02
CA ALA A 285 18.37 -3.33 -3.13
C ALA A 285 17.93 -4.01 -4.43
N ARG A 286 17.67 -3.20 -5.45
CA ARG A 286 17.35 -3.71 -6.78
C ARG A 286 18.50 -4.53 -7.34
N LYS A 287 18.23 -5.75 -7.77
CA LYS A 287 19.19 -6.68 -8.38
C LYS A 287 19.03 -6.68 -9.91
N LYS A 288 20.02 -7.22 -10.59
CA LYS A 288 19.92 -7.47 -12.02
C LYS A 288 18.84 -8.51 -12.29
N ALA A 289 18.02 -8.22 -13.25
CA ALA A 289 16.97 -9.12 -13.72
C ALA A 289 17.57 -10.26 -14.56
N ASP A 290 16.85 -11.38 -14.63
CA ASP A 290 17.20 -12.53 -15.46
C ASP A 290 16.36 -12.56 -16.75
N PRO A 291 16.93 -12.16 -17.92
CA PRO A 291 16.19 -12.14 -19.18
C PRO A 291 15.75 -13.52 -19.66
N ASN A 292 16.53 -14.57 -19.34
CA ASN A 292 16.17 -15.93 -19.76
C ASN A 292 14.99 -16.46 -18.97
N ARG A 293 14.97 -16.24 -17.65
CA ARG A 293 13.81 -16.60 -16.81
C ARG A 293 12.57 -15.80 -17.21
N LEU A 294 12.73 -14.53 -17.66
CA LEU A 294 11.60 -13.75 -18.15
C LEU A 294 11.02 -14.34 -19.44
N ALA A 295 11.88 -14.71 -20.40
CA ALA A 295 11.44 -15.36 -21.63
C ALA A 295 10.71 -16.67 -21.34
N ASN A 296 11.21 -17.48 -20.40
CA ASN A 296 10.57 -18.72 -20.00
C ASN A 296 9.21 -18.45 -19.32
N LEU A 297 9.11 -17.48 -18.41
CA LEU A 297 7.83 -17.10 -17.79
C LEU A 297 6.78 -16.75 -18.84
N PHE A 298 7.14 -15.92 -19.82
CA PHE A 298 6.19 -15.52 -20.86
C PHE A 298 5.85 -16.66 -21.81
N ALA A 299 6.77 -17.59 -22.06
CA ALA A 299 6.47 -18.80 -22.83
C ALA A 299 5.52 -19.74 -22.06
N ASP A 300 5.74 -19.94 -20.75
CA ASP A 300 4.87 -20.76 -19.89
C ASP A 300 3.45 -20.18 -19.82
N GLU A 301 3.32 -18.85 -19.75
CA GLU A 301 2.05 -18.12 -19.77
C GLU A 301 1.52 -17.88 -21.20
N LYS A 302 2.13 -18.46 -22.23
CA LYS A 302 1.72 -18.44 -23.64
C LYS A 302 1.53 -17.02 -24.22
N PHE A 303 2.36 -16.06 -23.83
CA PHE A 303 2.39 -14.75 -24.46
C PHE A 303 2.83 -14.79 -25.91
N ASP A 304 2.37 -13.84 -26.72
CA ASP A 304 2.90 -13.59 -28.04
C ASP A 304 4.42 -13.33 -27.99
N THR A 305 5.16 -13.98 -28.90
CA THR A 305 6.64 -13.92 -28.90
C THR A 305 7.18 -12.50 -29.11
N ARG A 306 6.49 -11.65 -29.88
CA ARG A 306 6.92 -10.26 -30.12
C ARG A 306 6.83 -9.43 -28.84
N PHE A 307 5.79 -9.68 -28.01
CA PHE A 307 5.69 -9.05 -26.70
C PHE A 307 6.83 -9.52 -25.79
N SER A 308 7.05 -10.84 -25.71
CA SER A 308 8.12 -11.44 -24.90
C SER A 308 9.50 -10.88 -25.30
N ASP A 309 9.84 -10.87 -26.58
CA ASP A 309 11.10 -10.35 -27.08
C ASP A 309 11.28 -8.85 -26.78
N SER A 310 10.22 -8.07 -26.93
CA SER A 310 10.23 -6.65 -26.59
C SER A 310 10.54 -6.42 -25.11
N MET A 311 9.91 -7.18 -24.22
CA MET A 311 10.09 -7.07 -22.77
C MET A 311 11.49 -7.50 -22.34
N VAL A 312 12.01 -8.60 -22.90
CA VAL A 312 13.38 -9.07 -22.66
C VAL A 312 14.41 -8.03 -23.09
N ASN A 313 14.25 -7.44 -24.27
CA ASN A 313 15.15 -6.39 -24.77
C ASN A 313 15.16 -5.13 -23.87
N VAL A 314 13.99 -4.75 -23.34
CA VAL A 314 13.90 -3.63 -22.39
C VAL A 314 14.60 -3.97 -21.09
N LEU A 315 14.43 -5.21 -20.60
CA LEU A 315 15.06 -5.67 -19.36
C LEU A 315 16.59 -5.70 -19.45
N LEU A 316 17.14 -6.12 -20.57
CA LEU A 316 18.58 -6.07 -20.84
C LEU A 316 19.13 -4.65 -20.69
N LYS A 317 18.44 -3.65 -21.29
CA LYS A 317 18.83 -2.24 -21.16
C LYS A 317 18.70 -1.71 -19.73
N LEU A 318 17.69 -2.18 -18.96
CA LEU A 318 17.54 -1.82 -17.56
C LEU A 318 18.67 -2.37 -16.69
N ASN A 319 19.20 -3.57 -17.02
CA ASN A 319 20.32 -4.17 -16.31
C ASN A 319 21.63 -3.38 -16.48
N GLU A 320 21.84 -2.69 -17.62
CA GLU A 320 23.00 -1.83 -17.85
C GLU A 320 23.06 -0.65 -16.87
N SER A 321 21.92 -0.25 -16.33
CA SER A 321 21.80 0.86 -15.37
C SER A 321 22.03 0.44 -13.90
N ILE A 322 22.25 -0.85 -13.63
CA ILE A 322 22.50 -1.38 -12.29
C ILE A 322 23.99 -1.64 -12.15
N GLN A 323 24.63 -0.87 -11.29
CA GLN A 323 26.06 -1.02 -10.96
C GLN A 323 26.32 -2.22 -10.06
#